data_93b04fa8f389c9deb2f7acb319ba16d4
#
_entry.id   93b04fa8f389c9deb2f7acb319ba16d4
#
_cell.length_a   1.000
_cell.length_b   1.000
_cell.length_c   1.000
_cell.angle_alpha   90.00
_cell.angle_beta   90.00
_cell.angle_gamma   90.00
#
_symmetry.space_group_name_H-M   'P 1'
#
loop_
_entity.id
_entity.type
_entity.pdbx_description
1 polymer ?
#
loop_
_entity_poly.entity_id
_entity_poly.type
_entity_poly.pdbx_seq_one_letter_code
_entity_poly.pdbx_strand_id
1 'polypeptide(L)'
;VCNILDNSGNIVIGGARDAETRFIEPAVLTEVPIDSPAMQQEIFGPVLPVLPYEKLDDCIDFIRSRPKPLALYVFSENKMNQEKVLNSCSFGGGCINDTVIHLASSHMSFGGVGESGMGSYHGKKSFDTFTHYRSVLKQGKIDVKLRYFPYQSGKEKITRMILN
;
A
#
# COMPACT_ATOMS: atom_id res chain seq x y z
N VAL A 1 5.87 -20.52 9.97
CA VAL A 1 4.58 -20.41 10.68
C VAL A 1 4.66 -21.04 12.06
N CYS A 2 5.20 -22.25 12.26
CA CYS A 2 5.29 -22.89 13.58
C CYS A 2 6.02 -21.99 14.61
N ASN A 3 7.15 -21.41 14.24
CA ASN A 3 7.86 -20.46 15.12
C ASN A 3 7.01 -19.25 15.54
N ILE A 4 6.13 -18.79 14.63
CA ILE A 4 5.19 -17.69 14.95
C ILE A 4 4.18 -18.18 16.00
N LEU A 5 3.58 -19.35 15.81
CA LEU A 5 2.63 -19.92 16.76
C LEU A 5 3.25 -20.15 18.15
N ASP A 6 4.52 -20.56 18.18
CA ASP A 6 5.21 -20.88 19.45
C ASP A 6 5.65 -19.63 20.25
N ASN A 7 5.85 -18.50 19.56
CA ASN A 7 6.54 -17.34 20.14
C ASN A 7 5.79 -16.01 19.99
N SER A 8 4.47 -16.05 19.73
CA SER A 8 3.76 -14.80 19.44
C SER A 8 2.49 -14.55 20.26
N GLY A 9 2.38 -15.14 21.43
CA GLY A 9 1.24 -14.90 22.33
C GLY A 9 0.43 -16.17 22.60
N ASN A 10 -0.80 -16.00 23.06
CA ASN A 10 -1.66 -17.10 23.48
C ASN A 10 -2.56 -17.58 22.32
N ILE A 11 -2.50 -18.86 21.99
CA ILE A 11 -3.43 -19.47 21.04
C ILE A 11 -4.77 -19.67 21.73
N VAL A 12 -5.82 -19.03 21.24
CA VAL A 12 -7.18 -19.12 21.80
C VAL A 12 -8.12 -19.95 20.94
N ILE A 13 -7.80 -20.11 19.63
CA ILE A 13 -8.54 -20.94 18.68
C ILE A 13 -7.54 -21.65 17.79
N GLY A 14 -7.76 -22.93 17.50
CA GLY A 14 -7.01 -23.72 16.54
C GLY A 14 -5.54 -23.95 16.91
N GLY A 15 -4.68 -23.96 15.92
CA GLY A 15 -3.22 -24.07 16.06
C GLY A 15 -2.69 -25.50 16.13
N ALA A 16 -3.53 -26.53 15.92
CA ALA A 16 -3.06 -27.88 15.72
C ALA A 16 -2.17 -27.97 14.47
N ARG A 17 -1.15 -28.82 14.54
CA ARG A 17 -0.17 -28.92 13.45
C ARG A 17 0.38 -30.33 13.33
N ASP A 18 0.69 -30.70 12.11
CA ASP A 18 1.34 -31.96 11.77
C ASP A 18 2.44 -31.68 10.74
N ALA A 19 3.68 -31.94 11.12
CA ALA A 19 4.84 -31.69 10.27
C ALA A 19 4.94 -32.70 9.10
N GLU A 20 4.45 -33.93 9.27
CA GLU A 20 4.51 -34.98 8.25
C GLU A 20 3.58 -34.65 7.09
N THR A 21 2.36 -34.22 7.41
CA THR A 21 1.35 -33.82 6.41
C THR A 21 1.44 -32.36 6.01
N ARG A 22 2.32 -31.57 6.65
CA ARG A 22 2.43 -30.10 6.48
C ARG A 22 1.13 -29.37 6.78
N PHE A 23 0.33 -29.90 7.67
CA PHE A 23 -0.93 -29.32 8.10
C PHE A 23 -0.71 -28.29 9.21
N ILE A 24 -1.39 -27.14 9.11
CA ILE A 24 -1.51 -26.16 10.18
C ILE A 24 -2.97 -25.70 10.21
N GLU A 25 -3.62 -25.93 11.33
CA GLU A 25 -4.97 -25.44 11.56
C GLU A 25 -4.99 -23.91 11.68
N PRO A 26 -6.00 -23.21 11.13
CA PRO A 26 -6.17 -21.78 11.36
C PRO A 26 -6.17 -21.46 12.86
N ALA A 27 -5.39 -20.46 13.25
CA ALA A 27 -5.18 -20.09 14.63
C ALA A 27 -5.45 -18.60 14.89
N VAL A 28 -6.03 -18.31 16.05
CA VAL A 28 -6.19 -16.94 16.55
C VAL A 28 -5.31 -16.77 17.77
N LEU A 29 -4.48 -15.73 17.74
CA LEU A 29 -3.58 -15.35 18.83
C LEU A 29 -4.09 -14.10 19.55
N THR A 30 -4.00 -14.09 20.87
CA THR A 30 -4.23 -12.92 21.72
C THR A 30 -3.00 -12.63 22.58
N GLU A 31 -3.00 -11.49 23.29
CA GLU A 31 -1.86 -11.08 24.12
C GLU A 31 -0.54 -11.09 23.35
N VAL A 32 -0.60 -10.67 22.08
CA VAL A 32 0.52 -10.73 21.15
C VAL A 32 1.52 -9.61 21.46
N PRO A 33 2.77 -9.93 21.87
CA PRO A 33 3.79 -8.91 22.09
C PRO A 33 4.14 -8.20 20.77
N ILE A 34 4.34 -6.88 20.83
CA ILE A 34 4.61 -6.05 19.65
C ILE A 34 5.94 -6.43 18.97
N ASP A 35 6.88 -6.97 19.73
CA ASP A 35 8.19 -7.44 19.29
C ASP A 35 8.22 -8.93 18.91
N SER A 36 7.08 -9.62 18.99
CA SER A 36 6.96 -11.04 18.66
C SER A 36 7.12 -11.32 17.15
N PRO A 37 7.46 -12.55 16.76
CA PRO A 37 7.57 -12.93 15.35
C PRO A 37 6.33 -12.63 14.51
N ALA A 38 5.10 -12.78 15.06
CA ALA A 38 3.86 -12.43 14.35
C ALA A 38 3.75 -10.96 13.98
N MET A 39 4.42 -10.09 14.74
CA MET A 39 4.39 -8.65 14.54
C MET A 39 5.60 -8.11 13.79
N GLN A 40 6.65 -8.90 13.59
CA GLN A 40 7.90 -8.50 12.94
C GLN A 40 8.09 -9.12 11.56
N GLN A 41 7.32 -10.14 11.21
CA GLN A 41 7.44 -10.88 9.96
C GLN A 41 6.10 -10.93 9.24
N GLU A 42 6.13 -11.04 7.91
CA GLU A 42 4.96 -11.39 7.13
C GLU A 42 4.59 -12.86 7.42
N ILE A 43 3.37 -13.11 7.89
CA ILE A 43 2.99 -14.42 8.44
C ILE A 43 2.90 -15.49 7.34
N PHE A 44 2.38 -15.16 6.15
CA PHE A 44 2.12 -16.10 5.05
C PHE A 44 1.58 -17.46 5.52
N GLY A 45 0.56 -17.42 6.36
CA GLY A 45 -0.01 -18.63 6.95
C GLY A 45 -1.32 -18.37 7.68
N PRO A 46 -2.01 -19.41 8.13
CA PRO A 46 -3.33 -19.32 8.71
C PRO A 46 -3.29 -18.89 10.20
N VAL A 47 -2.64 -17.77 10.50
CA VAL A 47 -2.50 -17.24 11.86
C VAL A 47 -2.97 -15.80 11.91
N LEU A 48 -3.92 -15.51 12.79
CA LEU A 48 -4.49 -14.18 13.01
C LEU A 48 -4.09 -13.66 14.40
N PRO A 49 -3.13 -12.73 14.51
CA PRO A 49 -2.87 -12.01 15.74
C PRO A 49 -3.94 -10.93 15.95
N VAL A 50 -4.51 -10.87 17.16
CA VAL A 50 -5.53 -9.90 17.56
C VAL A 50 -4.97 -9.04 18.68
N LEU A 51 -4.92 -7.72 18.42
CA LEU A 51 -4.49 -6.72 19.38
C LEU A 51 -5.68 -5.81 19.74
N PRO A 52 -6.07 -5.71 21.00
CA PRO A 52 -7.12 -4.78 21.41
C PRO A 52 -6.60 -3.35 21.42
N TYR A 53 -7.50 -2.39 21.18
CA TYR A 53 -7.24 -0.96 21.36
C TYR A 53 -8.44 -0.29 22.05
N GLU A 54 -8.21 0.78 22.77
CA GLU A 54 -9.27 1.55 23.44
C GLU A 54 -9.72 2.73 22.58
N LYS A 55 -8.78 3.42 21.96
CA LYS A 55 -9.04 4.58 21.11
C LYS A 55 -8.58 4.32 19.69
N LEU A 56 -9.38 4.73 18.71
CA LEU A 56 -9.03 4.61 17.30
C LEU A 56 -7.73 5.34 16.95
N ASP A 57 -7.44 6.45 17.64
CA ASP A 57 -6.19 7.19 17.45
C ASP A 57 -4.96 6.36 17.81
N ASP A 58 -5.00 5.62 18.90
CA ASP A 58 -3.90 4.75 19.34
C ASP A 58 -3.63 3.65 18.27
N CYS A 59 -4.71 3.09 17.70
CA CYS A 59 -4.61 2.13 16.62
C CYS A 59 -3.99 2.75 15.35
N ILE A 60 -4.41 3.95 14.97
CA ILE A 60 -3.86 4.69 13.83
C ILE A 60 -2.38 4.99 14.04
N ASP A 61 -1.99 5.47 15.21
CA ASP A 61 -0.61 5.78 15.53
C ASP A 61 0.27 4.52 15.55
N PHE A 62 -0.28 3.40 16.04
CA PHE A 62 0.39 2.11 15.97
C PHE A 62 0.64 1.69 14.51
N ILE A 63 -0.36 1.77 13.62
CA ILE A 63 -0.21 1.44 12.20
C ILE A 63 0.85 2.36 11.54
N ARG A 64 0.82 3.66 11.84
CA ARG A 64 1.75 4.66 11.28
C ARG A 64 3.18 4.50 11.75
N SER A 65 3.39 3.94 12.93
CA SER A 65 4.73 3.67 13.47
C SER A 65 5.42 2.46 12.82
N ARG A 66 4.71 1.72 11.97
CA ARG A 66 5.20 0.49 11.32
C ARG A 66 5.40 0.69 9.82
N PRO A 67 6.12 -0.23 9.16
CA PRO A 67 6.18 -0.29 7.70
C PRO A 67 4.79 -0.23 7.07
N LYS A 68 4.67 0.51 5.97
CA LYS A 68 3.38 0.70 5.29
C LYS A 68 2.86 -0.63 4.75
N PRO A 69 1.65 -1.07 5.16
CA PRO A 69 1.14 -2.37 4.77
C PRO A 69 0.73 -2.40 3.29
N LEU A 70 0.77 -3.60 2.70
CA LEU A 70 0.26 -3.85 1.36
C LEU A 70 -1.26 -3.67 1.30
N ALA A 71 -1.97 -4.10 2.35
CA ALA A 71 -3.42 -3.96 2.43
C ALA A 71 -3.86 -3.46 3.82
N LEU A 72 -4.93 -2.66 3.82
CA LEU A 72 -5.61 -2.20 5.03
C LEU A 72 -7.12 -2.41 4.89
N TYR A 73 -7.73 -3.09 5.84
CA TYR A 73 -9.16 -3.34 5.86
C TYR A 73 -9.79 -2.65 7.09
N VAL A 74 -10.87 -1.91 6.85
CA VAL A 74 -11.57 -1.16 7.91
C VAL A 74 -12.99 -1.68 8.03
N PHE A 75 -13.34 -2.22 9.18
CA PHE A 75 -14.69 -2.65 9.50
C PHE A 75 -15.33 -1.67 10.47
N SER A 76 -16.29 -0.90 9.99
CA SER A 76 -17.00 0.10 10.81
C SER A 76 -18.26 0.55 10.08
N GLU A 77 -19.35 0.82 10.80
CA GLU A 77 -20.54 1.51 10.27
C GLU A 77 -20.38 3.03 10.36
N ASN A 78 -19.46 3.53 11.17
CA ASN A 78 -19.23 4.96 11.34
C ASN A 78 -18.35 5.51 10.21
N LYS A 79 -18.94 6.31 9.32
CA LYS A 79 -18.24 6.93 8.18
C LYS A 79 -17.06 7.81 8.59
N MET A 80 -17.20 8.55 9.70
CA MET A 80 -16.08 9.40 10.18
C MET A 80 -14.86 8.56 10.59
N ASN A 81 -15.08 7.40 11.20
CA ASN A 81 -14.01 6.47 11.53
C ASN A 81 -13.36 5.88 10.28
N GLN A 82 -14.17 5.50 9.28
CA GLN A 82 -13.68 5.03 7.98
C GLN A 82 -12.77 6.07 7.33
N GLU A 83 -13.27 7.29 7.16
CA GLU A 83 -12.52 8.40 6.56
C GLU A 83 -11.27 8.76 7.36
N LYS A 84 -11.36 8.76 8.69
CA LYS A 84 -10.24 9.04 9.57
C LYS A 84 -9.10 8.05 9.36
N VAL A 85 -9.38 6.75 9.30
CA VAL A 85 -8.36 5.71 9.06
C VAL A 85 -7.78 5.85 7.66
N LEU A 86 -8.62 5.98 6.61
CA LEU A 86 -8.18 6.10 5.22
C LEU A 86 -7.28 7.32 4.98
N ASN A 87 -7.60 8.46 5.63
CA ASN A 87 -6.84 9.69 5.47
C ASN A 87 -5.57 9.74 6.33
N SER A 88 -5.51 8.95 7.42
CA SER A 88 -4.39 8.97 8.35
C SER A 88 -3.34 7.91 8.09
N CYS A 89 -3.69 6.79 7.47
CA CYS A 89 -2.79 5.67 7.21
C CYS A 89 -2.40 5.62 5.73
N SER A 90 -1.14 5.31 5.45
CA SER A 90 -0.65 5.02 4.10
C SER A 90 -0.56 3.52 3.89
N PHE A 91 -1.14 3.00 2.81
CA PHE A 91 -1.19 1.56 2.49
C PHE A 91 -1.30 1.36 0.97
N GLY A 92 -1.04 0.16 0.48
CA GLY A 92 -1.10 -0.15 -0.95
C GLY A 92 -2.51 -0.14 -1.52
N GLY A 93 -3.42 -0.86 -0.91
CA GLY A 93 -4.84 -0.93 -1.26
C GLY A 93 -5.68 -1.46 -0.12
N GLY A 94 -7.02 -1.50 -0.25
CA GLY A 94 -7.84 -1.97 0.85
C GLY A 94 -9.33 -1.99 0.59
N CYS A 95 -10.08 -2.37 1.62
CA CYS A 95 -11.55 -2.41 1.59
C CYS A 95 -12.13 -1.76 2.84
N ILE A 96 -13.36 -1.28 2.71
CA ILE A 96 -14.23 -0.93 3.84
C ILE A 96 -15.30 -2.01 3.96
N ASN A 97 -15.42 -2.60 5.14
CA ASN A 97 -16.38 -3.66 5.47
C ASN A 97 -16.26 -4.90 4.58
N ASP A 98 -15.06 -5.13 4.03
CA ASP A 98 -14.71 -6.32 3.24
C ASP A 98 -13.21 -6.56 3.30
N THR A 99 -12.76 -7.70 2.74
CA THR A 99 -11.36 -8.07 2.62
C THR A 99 -11.05 -8.57 1.22
N VAL A 100 -9.80 -8.44 0.78
CA VAL A 100 -9.27 -9.08 -0.44
C VAL A 100 -9.95 -8.68 -1.76
N ILE A 101 -11.26 -8.44 -1.81
CA ILE A 101 -12.06 -8.27 -3.03
C ILE A 101 -11.56 -7.11 -3.93
N HIS A 102 -10.85 -6.15 -3.38
CA HIS A 102 -10.25 -5.07 -4.19
C HIS A 102 -9.25 -5.61 -5.23
N LEU A 103 -8.69 -6.81 -5.03
CA LEU A 103 -7.81 -7.48 -5.98
C LEU A 103 -8.54 -8.00 -7.22
N ALA A 104 -9.83 -8.30 -7.10
CA ALA A 104 -10.62 -8.91 -8.17
C ALA A 104 -11.06 -7.91 -9.25
N SER A 105 -11.01 -6.61 -8.96
CA SER A 105 -11.45 -5.58 -9.90
C SER A 105 -10.39 -5.31 -10.96
N SER A 106 -10.75 -5.46 -12.24
CA SER A 106 -9.90 -5.05 -13.37
C SER A 106 -9.76 -3.52 -13.52
N HIS A 107 -10.53 -2.75 -12.77
CA HIS A 107 -10.48 -1.27 -12.78
C HIS A 107 -9.64 -0.68 -11.66
N MET A 108 -9.24 -1.50 -10.70
CA MET A 108 -8.41 -1.09 -9.57
C MET A 108 -6.99 -1.62 -9.74
N SER A 109 -6.00 -0.77 -9.51
CA SER A 109 -4.61 -1.21 -9.48
C SER A 109 -4.31 -1.90 -8.15
N PHE A 110 -3.38 -2.86 -8.19
CA PHE A 110 -2.85 -3.53 -7.02
C PHE A 110 -1.34 -3.33 -6.91
N GLY A 111 -0.88 -2.95 -5.74
CA GLY A 111 0.53 -2.74 -5.46
C GLY A 111 0.74 -2.11 -4.10
N GLY A 112 1.94 -2.27 -3.55
CA GLY A 112 2.33 -1.71 -2.27
C GLY A 112 2.82 -0.27 -2.34
N VAL A 113 3.20 0.27 -1.20
CA VAL A 113 3.80 1.59 -1.04
C VAL A 113 4.94 1.53 -0.03
N GLY A 114 6.09 2.13 -0.36
CA GLY A 114 7.27 2.07 0.50
C GLY A 114 7.79 0.63 0.63
N GLU A 115 7.87 0.12 1.86
CA GLU A 115 8.40 -1.22 2.12
C GLU A 115 7.50 -2.37 1.63
N SER A 116 6.20 -2.14 1.48
CA SER A 116 5.28 -3.15 0.91
C SER A 116 5.34 -3.26 -0.60
N GLY A 117 6.07 -2.40 -1.30
CA GLY A 117 6.30 -2.50 -2.74
C GLY A 117 6.46 -1.17 -3.44
N MET A 118 6.85 -1.24 -4.71
CA MET A 118 6.93 -0.11 -5.65
C MET A 118 6.16 -0.42 -6.93
N GLY A 119 5.40 0.57 -7.40
CA GLY A 119 4.58 0.40 -8.58
C GLY A 119 3.30 -0.36 -8.30
N SER A 120 2.55 -0.62 -9.37
CA SER A 120 1.29 -1.34 -9.29
C SER A 120 0.93 -1.95 -10.63
N TYR A 121 0.07 -2.96 -10.63
CA TYR A 121 -0.41 -3.64 -11.82
C TYR A 121 -1.92 -3.91 -11.72
N HIS A 122 -2.50 -4.66 -12.56
CA HIS A 122 -3.91 -4.86 -12.88
C HIS A 122 -4.49 -3.76 -13.79
N GLY A 123 -5.39 -4.18 -14.66
CA GLY A 123 -6.14 -3.33 -15.58
C GLY A 123 -5.24 -2.42 -16.44
N LYS A 124 -5.68 -1.19 -16.58
CA LYS A 124 -4.94 -0.16 -17.33
C LYS A 124 -3.53 0.07 -16.81
N LYS A 125 -3.32 -0.09 -15.49
CA LYS A 125 -2.00 0.15 -14.89
C LYS A 125 -0.95 -0.85 -15.37
N SER A 126 -1.33 -2.12 -15.59
CA SER A 126 -0.44 -3.10 -16.21
C SER A 126 -0.05 -2.68 -17.62
N PHE A 127 -1.02 -2.23 -18.42
CA PHE A 127 -0.74 -1.73 -19.77
C PHE A 127 0.23 -0.55 -19.73
N ASP A 128 -0.01 0.44 -18.89
CA ASP A 128 0.84 1.62 -18.75
C ASP A 128 2.27 1.24 -18.30
N THR A 129 2.39 0.28 -17.38
CA THR A 129 3.67 -0.19 -16.84
C THR A 129 4.55 -0.84 -17.92
N PHE A 130 3.94 -1.62 -18.84
CA PHE A 130 4.66 -2.31 -19.92
C PHE A 130 4.68 -1.54 -21.24
N THR A 131 4.15 -0.30 -21.26
CA THR A 131 4.09 0.53 -22.45
C THR A 131 5.01 1.73 -22.33
N HIS A 132 5.80 1.97 -23.36
CA HIS A 132 6.57 3.20 -23.47
C HIS A 132 5.78 4.28 -24.20
N TYR A 133 5.45 5.36 -23.53
CA TYR A 133 4.80 6.53 -24.11
C TYR A 133 5.85 7.46 -24.71
N ARG A 134 5.89 7.52 -26.05
CA ARG A 134 6.81 8.40 -26.77
C ARG A 134 6.16 9.74 -27.04
N SER A 135 6.73 10.81 -26.48
CA SER A 135 6.30 12.18 -26.80
C SER A 135 6.95 12.65 -28.11
N VAL A 136 6.15 13.18 -29.02
CA VAL A 136 6.62 13.74 -30.30
C VAL A 136 6.06 15.15 -30.47
N LEU A 137 6.95 16.13 -30.49
CA LEU A 137 6.59 17.51 -30.83
C LEU A 137 6.78 17.72 -32.34
N LYS A 138 5.68 18.03 -33.04
CA LYS A 138 5.72 18.46 -34.44
C LYS A 138 5.69 19.97 -34.49
N GLN A 139 6.78 20.58 -34.94
CA GLN A 139 6.85 22.03 -35.14
C GLN A 139 5.92 22.46 -36.29
N GLY A 140 5.17 23.53 -36.08
CA GLY A 140 4.35 24.16 -37.09
C GLY A 140 5.20 24.98 -38.11
N LYS A 141 4.52 25.64 -39.06
CA LYS A 141 5.18 26.47 -40.06
C LYS A 141 5.78 27.77 -39.49
N ILE A 142 5.30 28.20 -38.35
CA ILE A 142 5.77 29.43 -37.67
C ILE A 142 6.76 29.00 -36.58
N ASP A 143 7.99 29.46 -36.69
CA ASP A 143 9.03 29.23 -35.70
C ASP A 143 9.29 30.49 -34.88
N VAL A 144 9.16 30.37 -33.58
CA VAL A 144 9.51 31.43 -32.65
C VAL A 144 10.99 31.32 -32.31
N LYS A 145 11.81 32.15 -32.94
CA LYS A 145 13.29 32.11 -32.88
C LYS A 145 13.89 32.46 -31.51
N LEU A 146 13.10 32.39 -30.41
CA LEU A 146 13.57 32.68 -29.04
C LEU A 146 14.60 31.67 -28.52
N ARG A 147 14.53 30.43 -28.99
CA ARG A 147 15.39 29.30 -28.58
C ARG A 147 16.75 29.23 -29.31
N TYR A 148 16.96 30.06 -30.33
CA TYR A 148 18.19 30.00 -31.13
C TYR A 148 19.18 31.08 -30.73
N PHE A 149 20.45 30.73 -30.82
CA PHE A 149 21.57 31.67 -30.70
C PHE A 149 21.55 32.71 -31.83
N PRO A 150 21.98 33.98 -31.60
CA PRO A 150 22.44 34.57 -30.34
C PRO A 150 21.30 34.90 -29.40
N TYR A 151 21.52 34.69 -28.09
CA TYR A 151 20.57 35.04 -27.06
C TYR A 151 20.70 36.54 -26.71
N GLN A 152 19.77 37.34 -27.21
CA GLN A 152 19.72 38.76 -26.91
C GLN A 152 19.06 39.03 -25.57
N SER A 153 19.48 40.14 -24.89
CA SER A 153 18.83 40.60 -23.67
C SER A 153 17.33 40.83 -23.93
N GLY A 154 16.48 40.26 -23.10
CA GLY A 154 15.02 40.31 -23.28
C GLY A 154 14.40 38.96 -23.74
N LYS A 155 15.10 38.14 -24.52
CA LYS A 155 14.61 36.79 -24.88
C LYS A 155 14.46 35.88 -23.66
N GLU A 156 15.37 36.02 -22.68
CA GLU A 156 15.31 35.27 -21.42
C GLU A 156 14.01 35.55 -20.65
N LYS A 157 13.60 36.81 -20.57
CA LYS A 157 12.37 37.17 -19.86
C LYS A 157 11.12 36.60 -20.50
N ILE A 158 11.07 36.59 -21.83
CA ILE A 158 9.97 35.99 -22.61
C ILE A 158 9.98 34.48 -22.46
N THR A 159 11.16 33.84 -22.52
CA THR A 159 11.30 32.37 -22.35
C THR A 159 10.85 31.94 -20.97
N ARG A 160 11.22 32.64 -19.91
CA ARG A 160 10.75 32.36 -18.54
C ARG A 160 9.23 32.48 -18.42
N MET A 161 8.62 33.45 -19.08
CA MET A 161 7.16 33.64 -19.05
C MET A 161 6.39 32.54 -19.79
N ILE A 162 7.01 31.88 -20.78
CA ILE A 162 6.39 30.78 -21.56
C ILE A 162 6.58 29.42 -20.87
N LEU A 163 7.65 29.23 -20.10
CA LEU A 163 8.02 27.98 -19.46
C LEU A 163 7.48 27.82 -18.02
N ASN A 164 6.92 28.87 -17.42
CA ASN A 164 6.20 28.84 -16.16
C ASN A 164 4.69 28.78 -16.40
#